data_60b6bc6cf08b7eed0c54624d2dbf68ba
#
_entry.id   60b6bc6cf08b7eed0c54624d2dbf68ba
#
_cell.length_a   1.000
_cell.length_b   1.000
_cell.length_c   1.000
_cell.angle_alpha   90.00
_cell.angle_beta   90.00
_cell.angle_gamma   90.00
#
_symmetry.space_group_name_H-M   'P 1'
#
loop_
_entity.id
_entity.type
_entity.pdbx_description
1 polymer ?
#
loop_
_entity_poly.entity_id
_entity_poly.type
_entity_poly.pdbx_seq_one_letter_code
_entity_poly.pdbx_strand_id
1 'polypeptide(L)'
;MAQESAHVITLVVVGDHPVVRDGLRGMFDSAPDFEVLGEAANGVEGVELAVRLDPDVVLMDLRMPGGGGVAAIAELARRGARSKVLVLTTYDTDSDTLPAIEAGATGYLLKDAPRDELFTAVRAAADGRTVLSPAVASRLISRVRTPAAGGESLSGREREVLKLVAKGTSNREIAAELFISEATVKTHLTHVFAKLGAKDRAAAVAIGYDRGILG
;
A
#
# COMPACT_ATOMS: atom_id res chain seq x y z
N MET A 1 -38.88 23.04 -4.39
CA MET A 1 -37.95 21.90 -4.53
C MET A 1 -36.55 22.50 -4.41
N ALA A 2 -35.91 22.36 -3.25
CA ALA A 2 -34.52 22.81 -3.07
C ALA A 2 -33.61 21.86 -3.90
N GLN A 3 -32.86 22.42 -4.84
CA GLN A 3 -31.75 21.72 -5.44
C GLN A 3 -30.73 21.50 -4.29
N GLU A 4 -30.63 20.27 -3.80
CA GLU A 4 -29.44 19.84 -3.07
C GLU A 4 -28.27 20.10 -4.01
N SER A 5 -27.45 21.10 -3.68
CA SER A 5 -26.18 21.32 -4.34
C SER A 5 -25.39 20.03 -4.15
N ALA A 6 -25.21 19.26 -5.22
CA ALA A 6 -24.38 18.06 -5.18
C ALA A 6 -23.01 18.47 -4.62
N HIS A 7 -22.65 17.93 -3.47
CA HIS A 7 -21.35 18.21 -2.85
C HIS A 7 -20.24 17.72 -3.79
N VAL A 8 -19.41 18.63 -4.25
CA VAL A 8 -18.23 18.28 -5.04
C VAL A 8 -17.18 17.68 -4.12
N ILE A 9 -16.79 16.44 -4.39
CA ILE A 9 -15.80 15.73 -3.60
C ILE A 9 -14.41 16.23 -3.95
N THR A 10 -13.71 16.74 -2.95
CA THR A 10 -12.37 17.30 -3.11
C THR A 10 -11.29 16.24 -2.87
N LEU A 11 -10.23 16.28 -3.71
CA LEU A 11 -9.19 15.26 -3.77
C LEU A 11 -7.79 15.84 -3.68
N VAL A 12 -6.90 15.11 -3.04
CA VAL A 12 -5.44 15.25 -3.18
C VAL A 12 -4.87 13.93 -3.69
N VAL A 13 -4.03 13.99 -4.71
CA VAL A 13 -3.39 12.81 -5.32
C VAL A 13 -1.92 12.76 -4.91
N VAL A 14 -1.50 11.64 -4.30
CA VAL A 14 -0.13 11.44 -3.78
C VAL A 14 0.48 10.20 -4.41
N GLY A 15 1.57 10.37 -5.17
CA GLY A 15 2.28 9.27 -5.82
C GLY A 15 3.57 9.74 -6.49
N ASP A 16 4.58 8.91 -6.58
CA ASP A 16 5.90 9.25 -7.12
C ASP A 16 5.96 9.25 -8.67
N HIS A 17 4.99 8.62 -9.35
CA HIS A 17 4.95 8.51 -10.80
C HIS A 17 4.14 9.66 -11.43
N PRO A 18 4.77 10.65 -12.11
CA PRO A 18 4.06 11.81 -12.68
C PRO A 18 2.95 11.42 -13.65
N VAL A 19 3.21 10.48 -14.56
CA VAL A 19 2.22 10.03 -15.56
C VAL A 19 0.96 9.45 -14.92
N VAL A 20 1.11 8.77 -13.78
CA VAL A 20 -0.04 8.21 -13.03
C VAL A 20 -0.82 9.35 -12.37
N ARG A 21 -0.14 10.32 -11.76
CA ARG A 21 -0.82 11.48 -11.16
C ARG A 21 -1.58 12.30 -12.21
N ASP A 22 -0.92 12.63 -13.34
CA ASP A 22 -1.54 13.36 -14.45
C ASP A 22 -2.77 12.61 -14.99
N GLY A 23 -2.66 11.28 -15.13
CA GLY A 23 -3.75 10.43 -15.57
C GLY A 23 -4.94 10.43 -14.59
N LEU A 24 -4.68 10.31 -13.29
CA LEU A 24 -5.71 10.40 -12.26
C LEU A 24 -6.37 11.77 -12.24
N ARG A 25 -5.57 12.86 -12.28
CA ARG A 25 -6.09 14.20 -12.35
C ARG A 25 -7.03 14.38 -13.55
N GLY A 26 -6.57 14.07 -14.76
CA GLY A 26 -7.40 14.19 -15.97
C GLY A 26 -8.67 13.33 -15.92
N MET A 27 -8.60 12.18 -15.26
CA MET A 27 -9.74 11.31 -15.06
C MET A 27 -10.80 11.95 -14.13
N PHE A 28 -10.39 12.53 -13.01
CA PHE A 28 -11.31 13.20 -12.06
C PHE A 28 -11.80 14.53 -12.60
N ASP A 29 -10.95 15.35 -13.23
CA ASP A 29 -11.33 16.64 -13.83
C ASP A 29 -12.39 16.47 -14.94
N SER A 30 -12.53 15.28 -15.52
CA SER A 30 -13.56 14.97 -16.51
C SER A 30 -14.95 14.69 -15.93
N ALA A 31 -15.09 14.64 -14.61
CA ALA A 31 -16.34 14.35 -13.90
C ALA A 31 -16.71 15.50 -12.97
N PRO A 32 -17.92 16.09 -13.11
CA PRO A 32 -18.28 17.35 -12.45
C PRO A 32 -18.49 17.25 -10.93
N ASP A 33 -18.53 16.07 -10.39
CA ASP A 33 -18.70 15.80 -8.97
C ASP A 33 -17.38 15.62 -8.21
N PHE A 34 -16.23 15.84 -8.89
CA PHE A 34 -14.92 15.79 -8.29
C PHE A 34 -14.09 17.04 -8.57
N GLU A 35 -13.20 17.39 -7.65
CA GLU A 35 -12.21 18.46 -7.80
C GLU A 35 -10.87 18.03 -7.23
N VAL A 36 -9.80 18.02 -8.06
CA VAL A 36 -8.44 17.73 -7.60
C VAL A 36 -7.78 19.02 -7.14
N LEU A 37 -7.72 19.21 -5.81
CA LEU A 37 -7.15 20.40 -5.17
C LEU A 37 -5.63 20.46 -5.31
N GLY A 38 -4.95 19.32 -5.45
CA GLY A 38 -3.51 19.30 -5.58
C GLY A 38 -2.91 17.90 -5.71
N GLU A 39 -1.61 17.90 -6.00
CA GLU A 39 -0.81 16.70 -6.22
C GLU A 39 0.47 16.78 -5.41
N ALA A 40 0.97 15.64 -4.95
CA ALA A 40 2.23 15.51 -4.25
C ALA A 40 3.04 14.31 -4.78
N ALA A 41 4.37 14.47 -4.86
CA ALA A 41 5.25 13.44 -5.39
C ALA A 41 5.73 12.43 -4.33
N ASN A 42 5.48 12.69 -3.04
CA ASN A 42 5.89 11.84 -1.93
C ASN A 42 4.96 12.03 -0.73
N GLY A 43 5.11 11.13 0.27
CA GLY A 43 4.24 11.11 1.44
C GLY A 43 4.33 12.36 2.31
N VAL A 44 5.52 12.96 2.44
CA VAL A 44 5.72 14.17 3.27
C VAL A 44 4.97 15.35 2.68
N GLU A 45 5.16 15.61 1.38
CA GLU A 45 4.42 16.65 0.65
C GLU A 45 2.91 16.38 0.67
N GLY A 46 2.51 15.10 0.53
CA GLY A 46 1.12 14.68 0.58
C GLY A 46 0.44 15.02 1.90
N VAL A 47 1.13 14.77 3.02
CA VAL A 47 0.64 15.11 4.37
C VAL A 47 0.48 16.62 4.53
N GLU A 48 1.50 17.42 4.17
CA GLU A 48 1.44 18.86 4.28
C GLU A 48 0.32 19.47 3.41
N LEU A 49 0.17 18.93 2.20
CA LEU A 49 -0.86 19.36 1.27
C LEU A 49 -2.26 19.02 1.80
N ALA A 50 -2.47 17.80 2.27
CA ALA A 50 -3.75 17.34 2.81
C ALA A 50 -4.16 18.14 4.07
N VAL A 51 -3.23 18.38 4.99
CA VAL A 51 -3.50 19.21 6.18
C VAL A 51 -3.86 20.64 5.83
N ARG A 52 -3.21 21.22 4.80
CA ARG A 52 -3.45 22.60 4.37
C ARG A 52 -4.75 22.76 3.62
N LEU A 53 -5.10 21.83 2.72
CA LEU A 53 -6.25 21.95 1.82
C LEU A 53 -7.50 21.26 2.37
N ASP A 54 -7.37 20.42 3.39
CA ASP A 54 -8.44 19.65 4.05
C ASP A 54 -9.40 18.96 3.04
N PRO A 55 -8.86 18.14 2.09
CA PRO A 55 -9.67 17.46 1.10
C PRO A 55 -10.57 16.39 1.74
N ASP A 56 -11.65 16.02 1.05
CA ASP A 56 -12.50 14.91 1.48
C ASP A 56 -11.76 13.58 1.40
N VAL A 57 -10.98 13.38 0.31
CA VAL A 57 -10.25 12.13 0.07
C VAL A 57 -8.81 12.40 -0.35
N VAL A 58 -7.89 11.63 0.19
CA VAL A 58 -6.49 11.55 -0.25
C VAL A 58 -6.29 10.22 -0.99
N LEU A 59 -5.98 10.27 -2.27
CA LEU A 59 -5.53 9.11 -3.04
C LEU A 59 -4.04 8.90 -2.78
N MET A 60 -3.67 7.81 -2.13
CA MET A 60 -2.33 7.59 -1.63
C MET A 60 -1.67 6.36 -2.27
N ASP A 61 -0.55 6.57 -2.98
CA ASP A 61 0.32 5.45 -3.33
C ASP A 61 1.10 4.97 -2.10
N LEU A 62 1.21 3.67 -1.92
CA LEU A 62 2.01 3.11 -0.83
C LEU A 62 3.49 3.08 -1.15
N ARG A 63 3.85 2.89 -2.42
CA ARG A 63 5.22 2.68 -2.84
C ARG A 63 5.84 3.95 -3.41
N MET A 64 6.38 4.77 -2.52
CA MET A 64 7.07 5.99 -2.86
C MET A 64 8.48 6.01 -2.21
N PRO A 65 9.50 6.57 -2.87
CA PRO A 65 10.83 6.78 -2.27
C PRO A 65 10.75 7.63 -1.00
N GLY A 66 11.59 7.34 -0.01
CA GLY A 66 11.78 8.23 1.15
C GLY A 66 10.79 8.12 2.27
N GLY A 67 10.03 7.01 2.37
CA GLY A 67 9.24 6.78 3.60
C GLY A 67 7.78 6.38 3.41
N GLY A 68 7.43 5.94 2.23
CA GLY A 68 6.22 5.17 1.99
C GLY A 68 4.88 5.82 2.37
N GLY A 69 3.83 5.40 1.69
CA GLY A 69 2.47 5.84 1.95
C GLY A 69 1.96 5.47 3.34
N VAL A 70 2.39 4.33 3.90
CA VAL A 70 1.97 3.90 5.25
C VAL A 70 2.36 4.92 6.32
N ALA A 71 3.59 5.44 6.28
CA ALA A 71 4.04 6.47 7.21
C ALA A 71 3.24 7.77 7.04
N ALA A 72 2.91 8.15 5.81
CA ALA A 72 2.07 9.31 5.52
C ALA A 72 0.64 9.14 6.06
N ILE A 73 0.04 7.96 5.93
CA ILE A 73 -1.28 7.64 6.48
C ILE A 73 -1.27 7.77 8.00
N ALA A 74 -0.28 7.17 8.68
CA ALA A 74 -0.13 7.27 10.12
C ALA A 74 0.04 8.73 10.59
N GLU A 75 0.80 9.53 9.83
CA GLU A 75 1.02 10.95 10.15
C GLU A 75 -0.26 11.78 9.98
N LEU A 76 -1.06 11.54 8.92
CA LEU A 76 -2.37 12.16 8.74
C LEU A 76 -3.30 11.85 9.93
N ALA A 77 -3.36 10.59 10.35
CA ALA A 77 -4.14 10.16 11.50
C ALA A 77 -3.66 10.83 12.79
N ARG A 78 -2.33 10.91 13.03
CA ARG A 78 -1.73 11.56 14.18
C ARG A 78 -2.04 13.06 14.25
N ARG A 79 -2.11 13.73 13.08
CA ARG A 79 -2.47 15.17 12.98
C ARG A 79 -3.97 15.41 13.05
N GLY A 80 -4.77 14.35 13.15
CA GLY A 80 -6.23 14.47 13.22
C GLY A 80 -6.87 14.96 11.91
N ALA A 81 -6.24 14.67 10.75
CA ALA A 81 -6.79 15.01 9.44
C ALA A 81 -8.17 14.34 9.26
N ARG A 82 -9.16 15.10 8.73
CA ARG A 82 -10.51 14.58 8.48
C ARG A 82 -10.60 13.80 7.18
N SER A 83 -9.66 14.06 6.28
CA SER A 83 -9.57 13.43 4.97
C SER A 83 -9.57 11.90 5.08
N LYS A 84 -10.32 11.24 4.23
CA LYS A 84 -10.32 9.78 4.12
C LYS A 84 -9.18 9.35 3.19
N VAL A 85 -8.39 8.37 3.61
CA VAL A 85 -7.28 7.90 2.78
C VAL A 85 -7.70 6.66 2.01
N LEU A 86 -7.74 6.78 0.67
CA LEU A 86 -7.95 5.68 -0.26
C LEU A 86 -6.61 5.31 -0.89
N VAL A 87 -6.13 4.11 -0.57
CA VAL A 87 -4.86 3.60 -1.09
C VAL A 87 -5.02 3.12 -2.53
N LEU A 88 -4.08 3.52 -3.39
CA LEU A 88 -3.93 3.02 -4.76
C LEU A 88 -2.58 2.31 -4.90
N THR A 89 -2.56 1.06 -5.30
CA THR A 89 -1.33 0.27 -5.46
C THR A 89 -1.32 -0.55 -6.74
N THR A 90 -0.13 -0.79 -7.30
CA THR A 90 0.05 -1.67 -8.48
C THR A 90 0.11 -3.14 -8.10
N TYR A 91 0.43 -3.44 -6.85
CA TYR A 91 0.64 -4.80 -6.38
C TYR A 91 -0.16 -5.06 -5.12
N ASP A 92 -0.75 -6.16 -5.12
CA ASP A 92 -1.54 -6.85 -4.17
C ASP A 92 -0.65 -7.62 -3.14
N THR A 93 0.54 -7.08 -2.80
CA THR A 93 1.46 -7.73 -1.85
C THR A 93 1.00 -7.53 -0.41
N ASP A 94 0.86 -8.63 0.32
CA ASP A 94 0.38 -8.70 1.70
C ASP A 94 1.14 -7.81 2.70
N SER A 95 2.39 -7.43 2.39
CA SER A 95 3.26 -6.67 3.31
C SER A 95 2.79 -5.24 3.57
N ASP A 96 2.09 -4.61 2.62
CA ASP A 96 1.79 -3.17 2.70
C ASP A 96 0.31 -2.90 3.02
N THR A 97 -0.57 -3.88 2.75
CA THR A 97 -2.03 -3.74 2.91
C THR A 97 -2.44 -3.62 4.37
N LEU A 98 -2.03 -4.55 5.22
CA LEU A 98 -2.42 -4.55 6.62
C LEU A 98 -1.82 -3.35 7.37
N PRO A 99 -0.52 -3.01 7.23
CA PRO A 99 0.03 -1.79 7.82
C PRO A 99 -0.69 -0.51 7.40
N ALA A 100 -1.16 -0.40 6.14
CA ALA A 100 -1.92 0.76 5.68
C ALA A 100 -3.30 0.86 6.36
N ILE A 101 -3.99 -0.27 6.54
CA ILE A 101 -5.28 -0.32 7.25
C ILE A 101 -5.10 0.01 8.73
N GLU A 102 -4.09 -0.57 9.39
CA GLU A 102 -3.75 -0.30 10.79
C GLU A 102 -3.35 1.17 11.01
N ALA A 103 -2.72 1.79 10.01
CA ALA A 103 -2.39 3.21 10.01
C ALA A 103 -3.60 4.13 9.82
N GLY A 104 -4.77 3.60 9.41
CA GLY A 104 -6.01 4.34 9.29
C GLY A 104 -6.51 4.55 7.87
N ALA A 105 -6.04 3.79 6.87
CA ALA A 105 -6.59 3.83 5.52
C ALA A 105 -8.08 3.45 5.53
N THR A 106 -8.90 4.26 4.87
CA THR A 106 -10.36 4.04 4.74
C THR A 106 -10.69 3.03 3.64
N GLY A 107 -9.81 2.91 2.63
CA GLY A 107 -10.04 1.99 1.54
C GLY A 107 -8.75 1.60 0.81
N TYR A 108 -8.88 0.58 -0.05
CA TYR A 108 -7.76 -0.02 -0.76
C TYR A 108 -8.19 -0.53 -2.13
N LEU A 109 -7.57 0.00 -3.19
CA LEU A 109 -7.82 -0.35 -4.58
C LEU A 109 -6.52 -0.63 -5.33
N LEU A 110 -6.63 -1.39 -6.40
CA LEU A 110 -5.54 -1.58 -7.36
C LEU A 110 -5.52 -0.40 -8.35
N LYS A 111 -4.34 0.00 -8.82
CA LYS A 111 -4.17 1.08 -9.81
C LYS A 111 -4.73 0.74 -11.19
N ASP A 112 -4.96 -0.54 -11.48
CA ASP A 112 -5.59 -1.05 -12.70
C ASP A 112 -7.11 -1.18 -12.58
N ALA A 113 -7.69 -0.73 -11.45
CA ALA A 113 -9.14 -0.71 -11.28
C ALA A 113 -9.81 0.13 -12.38
N PRO A 114 -10.94 -0.33 -12.95
CA PRO A 114 -11.69 0.44 -13.91
C PRO A 114 -12.10 1.82 -13.35
N ARG A 115 -12.18 2.83 -14.23
CA ARG A 115 -12.55 4.20 -13.84
C ARG A 115 -13.81 4.26 -12.98
N ASP A 116 -14.85 3.54 -13.35
CA ASP A 116 -16.14 3.57 -12.65
C ASP A 116 -16.02 2.98 -11.24
N GLU A 117 -15.16 1.97 -11.06
CA GLU A 117 -14.85 1.39 -9.77
C GLU A 117 -14.10 2.40 -8.88
N LEU A 118 -13.10 3.10 -9.45
CA LEU A 118 -12.35 4.14 -8.75
C LEU A 118 -13.28 5.29 -8.30
N PHE A 119 -14.16 5.77 -9.17
CA PHE A 119 -15.12 6.83 -8.84
C PHE A 119 -16.08 6.39 -7.74
N THR A 120 -16.60 5.16 -7.83
CA THR A 120 -17.47 4.58 -6.81
C THR A 120 -16.77 4.47 -5.47
N ALA A 121 -15.50 4.06 -5.48
CA ALA A 121 -14.69 3.95 -4.29
C ALA A 121 -14.41 5.31 -3.64
N VAL A 122 -14.11 6.34 -4.42
CA VAL A 122 -13.88 7.69 -3.91
C VAL A 122 -15.14 8.26 -3.28
N ARG A 123 -16.30 8.12 -3.92
CA ARG A 123 -17.59 8.53 -3.33
C ARG A 123 -17.86 7.81 -2.01
N ALA A 124 -17.66 6.49 -1.99
CA ALA A 124 -17.87 5.71 -0.79
C ALA A 124 -16.88 6.10 0.33
N ALA A 125 -15.62 6.38 0.00
CA ALA A 125 -14.62 6.84 0.96
C ALA A 125 -14.99 8.22 1.53
N ALA A 126 -15.42 9.16 0.69
CA ALA A 126 -15.87 10.50 1.12
C ALA A 126 -17.04 10.39 2.13
N ASP A 127 -17.96 9.44 1.92
CA ASP A 127 -19.05 9.12 2.86
C ASP A 127 -18.56 8.40 4.14
N GLY A 128 -17.27 8.15 4.29
CA GLY A 128 -16.70 7.41 5.43
C GLY A 128 -16.93 5.90 5.38
N ARG A 129 -17.38 5.35 4.26
CA ARG A 129 -17.55 3.91 4.06
C ARG A 129 -16.22 3.25 3.70
N THR A 130 -15.96 2.08 4.28
CA THR A 130 -14.77 1.31 3.95
C THR A 130 -14.92 0.69 2.56
N VAL A 131 -13.87 0.84 1.74
CA VAL A 131 -13.81 0.29 0.38
C VAL A 131 -12.64 -0.68 0.29
N LEU A 132 -12.94 -1.93 0.03
CA LEU A 132 -11.92 -2.97 -0.18
C LEU A 132 -12.24 -3.72 -1.47
N SER A 133 -11.26 -3.87 -2.34
CA SER A 133 -11.43 -4.78 -3.48
C SER A 133 -11.66 -6.21 -2.97
N PRO A 134 -12.38 -7.07 -3.70
CA PRO A 134 -12.61 -8.47 -3.29
C PRO A 134 -11.31 -9.24 -2.99
N ALA A 135 -10.25 -8.95 -3.72
CA ALA A 135 -8.93 -9.55 -3.50
C ALA A 135 -8.35 -9.14 -2.14
N VAL A 136 -8.42 -7.86 -1.78
CA VAL A 136 -7.96 -7.35 -0.48
C VAL A 136 -8.83 -7.87 0.65
N ALA A 137 -10.14 -7.88 0.49
CA ALA A 137 -11.08 -8.39 1.49
C ALA A 137 -10.83 -9.88 1.79
N SER A 138 -10.66 -10.71 0.76
CA SER A 138 -10.36 -12.14 0.91
C SER A 138 -9.09 -12.39 1.71
N ARG A 139 -8.07 -11.56 1.55
CA ARG A 139 -6.80 -11.66 2.28
C ARG A 139 -6.91 -11.25 3.74
N LEU A 140 -7.61 -10.17 4.01
CA LEU A 140 -7.88 -9.77 5.40
C LEU A 140 -8.61 -10.88 6.14
N ILE A 141 -9.61 -11.49 5.51
CA ILE A 141 -10.37 -12.62 6.09
C ILE A 141 -9.45 -13.83 6.31
N SER A 142 -8.55 -14.15 5.39
CA SER A 142 -7.62 -15.27 5.56
C SER A 142 -6.67 -15.07 6.75
N ARG A 143 -6.19 -13.84 6.98
CA ARG A 143 -5.36 -13.51 8.15
C ARG A 143 -6.13 -13.57 9.48
N VAL A 144 -7.38 -13.12 9.51
CA VAL A 144 -8.23 -13.22 10.71
C VAL A 144 -8.54 -14.67 11.04
N ARG A 145 -8.67 -15.54 10.02
CA ARG A 145 -8.94 -16.98 10.21
C ARG A 145 -7.72 -17.81 10.61
N THR A 146 -6.51 -17.28 10.37
CA THR A 146 -5.26 -17.90 10.82
C THR A 146 -4.65 -16.99 11.88
N PRO A 147 -4.98 -17.15 13.17
CA PRO A 147 -4.29 -16.41 14.22
C PRO A 147 -2.80 -16.75 14.12
N ALA A 148 -1.98 -15.71 14.02
CA ALA A 148 -0.54 -15.87 14.01
C ALA A 148 -0.08 -16.60 15.27
N ALA A 149 0.22 -17.88 15.12
CA ALA A 149 1.12 -18.53 16.06
C ALA A 149 2.48 -17.84 15.92
N GLY A 150 2.77 -16.90 16.81
CA GLY A 150 4.05 -16.25 17.09
C GLY A 150 4.96 -16.01 15.89
N GLY A 151 4.85 -14.83 15.24
CA GLY A 151 5.79 -14.36 14.24
C GLY A 151 5.12 -13.94 12.92
N GLU A 152 5.46 -12.75 12.41
CA GLU A 152 4.98 -12.29 11.11
C GLU A 152 5.29 -13.31 9.99
N SER A 153 4.27 -13.79 9.28
CA SER A 153 4.47 -14.74 8.18
C SER A 153 5.20 -14.08 7.01
N LEU A 154 6.13 -14.82 6.39
CA LEU A 154 6.81 -14.34 5.19
C LEU A 154 5.80 -14.17 4.04
N SER A 155 5.90 -13.07 3.29
CA SER A 155 5.19 -12.89 2.04
C SER A 155 5.61 -13.95 1.01
N GLY A 156 4.82 -14.14 -0.05
CA GLY A 156 5.17 -15.05 -1.14
C GLY A 156 6.57 -14.76 -1.70
N ARG A 157 6.88 -13.47 -1.92
CA ARG A 157 8.18 -13.04 -2.46
C ARG A 157 9.33 -13.22 -1.47
N GLU A 158 9.13 -12.96 -0.20
CA GLU A 158 10.10 -13.22 0.85
C GLU A 158 10.39 -14.72 1.00
N ARG A 159 9.37 -15.57 0.84
CA ARG A 159 9.52 -17.02 0.84
C ARG A 159 10.30 -17.52 -0.39
N GLU A 160 10.05 -16.96 -1.58
CA GLU A 160 10.84 -17.27 -2.78
C GLU A 160 12.31 -16.89 -2.59
N VAL A 161 12.57 -15.68 -2.10
CA VAL A 161 13.94 -15.22 -1.78
C VAL A 161 14.57 -16.15 -0.76
N LEU A 162 13.89 -16.51 0.33
CA LEU A 162 14.43 -17.40 1.35
C LEU A 162 14.72 -18.80 0.80
N LYS A 163 13.89 -19.34 -0.10
CA LYS A 163 14.14 -20.63 -0.78
C LYS A 163 15.43 -20.61 -1.60
N LEU A 164 15.67 -19.51 -2.35
CA LEU A 164 16.91 -19.34 -3.13
C LEU A 164 18.14 -19.16 -2.21
N VAL A 165 17.95 -18.43 -1.12
CA VAL A 165 18.98 -18.31 -0.08
C VAL A 165 19.36 -19.67 0.49
N ALA A 166 18.39 -20.55 0.75
CA ALA A 166 18.64 -21.90 1.25
C ALA A 166 19.39 -22.79 0.26
N LYS A 167 19.26 -22.52 -1.05
CA LYS A 167 20.04 -23.18 -2.12
C LYS A 167 21.48 -22.64 -2.23
N GLY A 168 21.87 -21.66 -1.44
CA GLY A 168 23.19 -21.03 -1.50
C GLY A 168 23.35 -19.96 -2.59
N THR A 169 22.26 -19.56 -3.25
CA THR A 169 22.25 -18.60 -4.36
C THR A 169 22.65 -17.20 -3.89
N SER A 170 23.59 -16.53 -4.54
CA SER A 170 24.00 -15.15 -4.21
C SER A 170 22.90 -14.11 -4.49
N ASN A 171 23.00 -12.92 -3.88
CA ASN A 171 22.00 -11.85 -4.13
C ASN A 171 21.92 -11.45 -5.60
N ARG A 172 23.04 -11.48 -6.32
CA ARG A 172 23.10 -11.20 -7.75
C ARG A 172 22.35 -12.25 -8.56
N GLU A 173 22.55 -13.51 -8.26
CA GLU A 173 21.87 -14.63 -8.94
C GLU A 173 20.36 -14.63 -8.60
N ILE A 174 19.99 -14.38 -7.33
CA ILE A 174 18.59 -14.19 -6.91
C ILE A 174 17.95 -13.04 -7.68
N ALA A 175 18.65 -11.91 -7.84
CA ALA A 175 18.18 -10.76 -8.60
C ALA A 175 17.90 -11.12 -10.07
N ALA A 176 18.81 -11.88 -10.70
CA ALA A 176 18.63 -12.35 -12.07
C ALA A 176 17.47 -13.35 -12.21
N GLU A 177 17.37 -14.35 -11.31
CA GLU A 177 16.32 -15.39 -11.36
C GLU A 177 14.93 -14.80 -11.12
N LEU A 178 14.84 -13.79 -10.25
CA LEU A 178 13.58 -13.17 -9.87
C LEU A 178 13.24 -11.89 -10.69
N PHE A 179 14.08 -11.51 -11.66
CA PHE A 179 13.92 -10.32 -12.50
C PHE A 179 13.77 -9.02 -11.70
N ILE A 180 14.59 -8.83 -10.66
CA ILE A 180 14.62 -7.64 -9.79
C ILE A 180 16.04 -7.12 -9.59
N SER A 181 16.20 -5.96 -8.96
CA SER A 181 17.54 -5.44 -8.62
C SER A 181 18.14 -6.13 -7.39
N GLU A 182 19.49 -6.16 -7.29
CA GLU A 182 20.16 -6.64 -6.07
C GLU A 182 19.76 -5.82 -4.82
N ALA A 183 19.48 -4.53 -4.98
CA ALA A 183 19.00 -3.68 -3.91
C ALA A 183 17.62 -4.16 -3.40
N THR A 184 16.73 -4.57 -4.31
CA THR A 184 15.43 -5.15 -3.97
C THR A 184 15.58 -6.48 -3.23
N VAL A 185 16.52 -7.35 -3.65
CA VAL A 185 16.83 -8.60 -2.91
C VAL A 185 17.30 -8.30 -1.49
N LYS A 186 18.19 -7.32 -1.31
CA LYS A 186 18.66 -6.91 0.03
C LYS A 186 17.50 -6.43 0.92
N THR A 187 16.58 -5.67 0.36
CA THR A 187 15.37 -5.21 1.08
C THR A 187 14.51 -6.39 1.53
N HIS A 188 14.24 -7.36 0.62
CA HIS A 188 13.50 -8.56 0.99
C HIS A 188 14.20 -9.37 2.08
N LEU A 189 15.52 -9.50 2.02
CA LEU A 189 16.29 -10.21 3.05
C LEU A 189 16.22 -9.49 4.40
N THR A 190 16.29 -8.17 4.43
CA THR A 190 16.11 -7.39 5.67
C THR A 190 14.75 -7.68 6.32
N HIS A 191 13.68 -7.71 5.52
CA HIS A 191 12.34 -8.04 6.02
C HIS A 191 12.24 -9.51 6.48
N VAL A 192 12.82 -10.46 5.71
CA VAL A 192 12.88 -11.87 6.12
C VAL A 192 13.57 -12.02 7.47
N PHE A 193 14.74 -11.38 7.65
CA PHE A 193 15.49 -11.47 8.91
C PHE A 193 14.70 -10.88 10.08
N ALA A 194 14.06 -9.73 9.89
CA ALA A 194 13.21 -9.12 10.90
C ALA A 194 12.03 -10.03 11.29
N LYS A 195 11.30 -10.56 10.31
CA LYS A 195 10.13 -11.42 10.54
C LYS A 195 10.47 -12.77 11.16
N LEU A 196 11.62 -13.34 10.83
CA LEU A 196 12.10 -14.59 11.39
C LEU A 196 12.80 -14.39 12.75
N GLY A 197 13.19 -13.16 13.10
CA GLY A 197 14.07 -12.89 14.23
C GLY A 197 15.50 -13.41 13.99
N ALA A 198 15.90 -13.50 12.72
CA ALA A 198 17.21 -14.01 12.34
C ALA A 198 18.26 -12.89 12.34
N LYS A 199 19.43 -13.15 12.91
CA LYS A 199 20.54 -12.18 12.96
C LYS A 199 21.39 -12.15 11.69
N ASP A 200 21.32 -13.20 10.89
CA ASP A 200 22.11 -13.37 9.66
C ASP A 200 21.42 -14.36 8.69
N ARG A 201 22.03 -14.50 7.50
CA ARG A 201 21.56 -15.36 6.43
C ARG A 201 21.44 -16.83 6.82
N ALA A 202 22.43 -17.34 7.54
CA ALA A 202 22.45 -18.74 7.97
C ALA A 202 21.37 -19.03 9.02
N ALA A 203 21.20 -18.10 9.98
CA ALA A 203 20.13 -18.17 10.97
C ALA A 203 18.75 -18.16 10.31
N ALA A 204 18.55 -17.33 9.27
CA ALA A 204 17.28 -17.29 8.55
C ALA A 204 16.93 -18.60 7.85
N VAL A 205 17.91 -19.27 7.27
CA VAL A 205 17.72 -20.60 6.66
C VAL A 205 17.40 -21.65 7.71
N ALA A 206 18.14 -21.68 8.82
CA ALA A 206 17.91 -22.64 9.91
C ALA A 206 16.48 -22.49 10.48
N ILE A 207 16.07 -21.26 10.80
CA ILE A 207 14.71 -20.99 11.29
C ILE A 207 13.66 -21.31 10.24
N GLY A 208 13.97 -21.10 8.96
CA GLY A 208 13.07 -21.45 7.86
C GLY A 208 12.76 -22.93 7.76
N TYR A 209 13.75 -23.79 7.99
CA TYR A 209 13.55 -25.24 8.07
C TYR A 209 12.82 -25.65 9.36
N ASP A 210 13.22 -25.12 10.50
CA ASP A 210 12.59 -25.40 11.80
C ASP A 210 11.09 -25.08 11.83
N ARG A 211 10.70 -23.98 11.16
CA ARG A 211 9.29 -23.55 11.04
C ARG A 211 8.54 -24.19 9.85
N GLY A 212 9.13 -25.10 9.10
CA GLY A 212 8.50 -25.76 7.95
C GLY A 212 8.23 -24.81 6.76
N ILE A 213 8.93 -23.68 6.67
CA ILE A 213 8.79 -22.72 5.57
C ILE A 213 9.55 -23.20 4.33
N LEU A 214 10.65 -23.95 4.54
CA LEU A 214 11.59 -24.45 3.54
C LEU A 214 11.48 -25.95 3.28
N GLY A 215 10.57 -26.64 3.94
CA GLY A 215 10.34 -28.09 3.81
C GLY A 215 9.16 -28.41 2.91
#